data_70750c39d1d6c547273d469aeb5b7795
#
_entry.id   70750c39d1d6c547273d469aeb5b7795
#
_cell.length_a   1.000
_cell.length_b   1.000
_cell.length_c   1.000
_cell.angle_alpha   90.00
_cell.angle_beta   90.00
_cell.angle_gamma   90.00
#
_symmetry.space_group_name_H-M   'P 1'
#
loop_
_entity.id
_entity.type
_entity.pdbx_description
1 polymer ?
#
loop_
_entity_poly.entity_id
_entity_poly.type
_entity_poly.pdbx_seq_one_letter_code
_entity_poly.pdbx_strand_id
1 'polypeptide(L)'
;MKFSMPTDAHELKWLTNIAIEGHCSISAKGKFTLGFGVWYHSTLSHLLAEANHAKFYEYSGKLLPLLAALSAMDQLGTCYDSVPMTFPLGYADKSGIIKSAHNFLGIQVDTPDSDALYALRNSLMHQSSRISVGKQKKNPKHFWFEVDNNIPGLFTHSPIAWNGLYNTRTASNKTIVNASKVVDLALALVEKMKAEHQKGKVLIALPDGLQELLTTYVEIEFSDSFHDSYIRYLAEMIHRSHNSPLQGADEARRALADAAPAAIAEAIAC
;
A
#
# COMPACT_ATOMS: atom_id res chain seq x y z
N MET A 1 6.88 -10.43 21.77
CA MET A 1 7.41 -9.26 22.52
C MET A 1 6.39 -8.14 22.40
N LYS A 2 6.00 -7.45 23.48
CA LYS A 2 5.11 -6.28 23.36
C LYS A 2 6.00 -5.10 22.97
N PHE A 3 5.81 -4.58 21.78
CA PHE A 3 6.46 -3.35 21.35
C PHE A 3 5.82 -2.18 22.13
N SER A 4 6.63 -1.46 22.89
CA SER A 4 6.17 -0.23 23.55
C SER A 4 6.38 0.94 22.60
N MET A 5 5.30 1.64 22.27
CA MET A 5 5.40 2.83 21.42
C MET A 5 6.25 3.90 22.09
N PRO A 6 7.09 4.62 21.32
CA PRO A 6 7.82 5.76 21.82
C PRO A 6 6.89 6.84 22.38
N THR A 7 7.27 7.45 23.48
CA THR A 7 6.55 8.59 24.07
C THR A 7 7.09 9.94 23.58
N ASP A 8 8.29 9.94 23.01
CA ASP A 8 8.91 11.14 22.45
C ASP A 8 8.39 11.42 21.03
N ALA A 9 8.00 12.67 20.77
CA ALA A 9 7.40 13.08 19.51
C ALA A 9 8.35 12.93 18.29
N HIS A 10 9.65 13.08 18.51
CA HIS A 10 10.65 12.97 17.46
C HIS A 10 10.90 11.50 17.09
N GLU A 11 10.97 10.62 18.08
CA GLU A 11 11.03 9.17 17.88
C GLU A 11 9.80 8.66 17.16
N LEU A 12 8.64 9.11 17.59
CA LEU A 12 7.35 8.73 16.99
C LEU A 12 7.30 9.14 15.53
N LYS A 13 7.73 10.37 15.20
CA LYS A 13 7.79 10.86 13.82
C LYS A 13 8.75 10.05 12.97
N TRP A 14 9.93 9.76 13.48
CA TRP A 14 10.95 8.96 12.80
C TRP A 14 10.43 7.55 12.52
N LEU A 15 9.87 6.87 13.53
CA LEU A 15 9.30 5.54 13.39
C LEU A 15 8.13 5.51 12.40
N THR A 16 7.28 6.56 12.42
CA THR A 16 6.19 6.73 11.46
C THR A 16 6.71 6.81 10.03
N ASN A 17 7.73 7.63 9.79
CA ASN A 17 8.35 7.77 8.47
C ASN A 17 8.88 6.43 7.94
N ILE A 18 9.63 5.72 8.78
CA ILE A 18 10.20 4.41 8.42
C ILE A 18 9.11 3.38 8.14
N ALA A 19 8.07 3.34 8.98
CA ALA A 19 6.96 2.40 8.81
C ALA A 19 6.23 2.63 7.48
N ILE A 20 5.95 3.89 7.11
CA ILE A 20 5.30 4.24 5.85
C ILE A 20 6.22 3.92 4.66
N GLU A 21 7.51 4.28 4.72
CA GLU A 21 8.48 3.97 3.68
C GLU A 21 8.64 2.45 3.47
N GLY A 22 8.74 1.69 4.56
CA GLY A 22 8.83 0.23 4.51
C GLY A 22 7.56 -0.41 3.94
N HIS A 23 6.39 0.04 4.37
CA HIS A 23 5.10 -0.47 3.89
C HIS A 23 4.88 -0.16 2.40
N CYS A 24 5.24 1.04 1.96
CA CYS A 24 5.12 1.48 0.57
C CYS A 24 6.34 1.13 -0.31
N SER A 25 7.30 0.36 0.15
CA SER A 25 8.41 -0.09 -0.69
C SER A 25 7.95 -1.19 -1.64
N ILE A 26 8.58 -1.30 -2.81
CA ILE A 26 8.36 -2.41 -3.75
C ILE A 26 9.60 -3.27 -3.75
N SER A 27 9.50 -4.49 -3.22
CA SER A 27 10.62 -5.40 -3.08
C SER A 27 10.22 -6.83 -3.43
N ALA A 28 10.93 -7.43 -4.37
CA ALA A 28 10.73 -8.82 -4.75
C ALA A 28 10.90 -9.82 -3.60
N LYS A 29 11.59 -9.42 -2.54
CA LYS A 29 11.79 -10.23 -1.33
C LYS A 29 10.81 -9.87 -0.21
N GLY A 30 9.97 -8.84 -0.39
CA GLY A 30 9.12 -8.29 0.67
C GLY A 30 9.91 -7.75 1.87
N LYS A 31 11.24 -7.69 1.76
CA LYS A 31 12.15 -7.27 2.84
C LYS A 31 12.82 -5.95 2.49
N PHE A 32 12.85 -5.06 3.44
CA PHE A 32 13.60 -3.82 3.39
C PHE A 32 14.51 -3.77 4.61
N THR A 33 15.81 -3.54 4.41
CA THR A 33 16.76 -3.42 5.52
C THR A 33 16.93 -1.97 5.91
N LEU A 34 16.89 -1.72 7.23
CA LEU A 34 17.31 -0.44 7.81
C LEU A 34 18.82 -0.42 8.13
N GLY A 35 19.52 -1.51 7.85
CA GLY A 35 20.86 -1.77 8.35
C GLY A 35 20.86 -2.46 9.72
N PHE A 36 22.05 -2.84 10.20
CA PHE A 36 22.27 -3.42 11.55
C PHE A 36 21.40 -4.64 11.93
N GLY A 37 20.99 -5.47 10.94
CA GLY A 37 20.19 -6.66 11.21
C GLY A 37 18.72 -6.39 11.55
N VAL A 38 18.21 -5.21 11.21
CA VAL A 38 16.79 -4.87 11.29
C VAL A 38 16.16 -4.95 9.93
N TRP A 39 15.11 -5.71 9.83
CA TRP A 39 14.38 -5.97 8.59
C TRP A 39 12.92 -5.58 8.72
N TYR A 40 12.41 -4.90 7.70
CA TYR A 40 10.98 -4.73 7.50
C TYR A 40 10.49 -5.78 6.52
N HIS A 41 9.38 -6.42 6.89
CA HIS A 41 8.64 -7.29 6.00
C HIS A 41 7.32 -6.63 5.67
N SER A 42 7.03 -6.49 4.40
CA SER A 42 5.76 -5.96 3.91
C SER A 42 5.18 -6.92 2.87
N THR A 43 4.10 -7.61 3.23
CA THR A 43 3.35 -8.47 2.30
C THR A 43 2.85 -7.68 1.11
N LEU A 44 2.42 -6.43 1.31
CA LEU A 44 2.00 -5.52 0.24
C LEU A 44 3.14 -5.27 -0.75
N SER A 45 4.34 -4.99 -0.25
CA SER A 45 5.54 -4.78 -1.06
C SER A 45 5.84 -6.00 -1.94
N HIS A 46 5.75 -7.19 -1.35
CA HIS A 46 5.97 -8.45 -2.06
C HIS A 46 4.89 -8.70 -3.13
N LEU A 47 3.62 -8.55 -2.77
CA LEU A 47 2.49 -8.70 -3.69
C LEU A 47 2.59 -7.77 -4.92
N LEU A 48 2.97 -6.52 -4.72
CA LEU A 48 3.16 -5.57 -5.82
C LEU A 48 4.31 -5.95 -6.73
N ALA A 49 5.42 -6.43 -6.16
CA ALA A 49 6.55 -6.92 -6.95
C ALA A 49 6.17 -8.14 -7.79
N GLU A 50 5.46 -9.11 -7.19
CA GLU A 50 4.96 -10.30 -7.89
C GLU A 50 3.93 -9.95 -8.97
N ALA A 51 2.97 -9.05 -8.66
CA ALA A 51 1.98 -8.59 -9.62
C ALA A 51 2.64 -7.92 -10.83
N ASN A 52 3.63 -7.06 -10.57
CA ASN A 52 4.39 -6.39 -11.63
C ASN A 52 5.14 -7.38 -12.52
N HIS A 53 5.68 -8.45 -11.95
CA HIS A 53 6.35 -9.51 -12.69
C HIS A 53 5.33 -10.37 -13.46
N ALA A 54 4.29 -10.83 -12.80
CA ALA A 54 3.30 -11.75 -13.35
C ALA A 54 2.47 -11.16 -14.50
N LYS A 55 2.29 -9.83 -14.58
CA LYS A 55 1.50 -9.18 -15.65
C LYS A 55 2.03 -9.44 -17.07
N PHE A 56 3.29 -9.86 -17.21
CA PHE A 56 3.92 -10.17 -18.50
C PHE A 56 3.75 -11.62 -18.93
N TYR A 57 3.20 -12.50 -18.09
CA TYR A 57 3.04 -13.91 -18.41
C TYR A 57 1.64 -14.22 -18.92
N GLU A 58 1.55 -14.99 -20.01
CA GLU A 58 0.28 -15.28 -20.69
C GLU A 58 -0.76 -15.92 -19.77
N TYR A 59 -0.38 -16.90 -18.96
CA TYR A 59 -1.30 -17.63 -18.09
C TYR A 59 -1.58 -16.94 -16.77
N SER A 60 -0.57 -16.39 -16.11
CA SER A 60 -0.70 -15.71 -14.83
C SER A 60 -0.99 -14.22 -14.94
N GLY A 61 -0.79 -13.62 -16.11
CA GLY A 61 -0.86 -12.17 -16.34
C GLY A 61 -2.25 -11.55 -16.31
N LYS A 62 -3.31 -12.33 -16.04
CA LYS A 62 -4.68 -11.83 -16.04
C LYS A 62 -5.25 -11.64 -14.63
N LEU A 63 -5.57 -12.73 -13.94
CA LEU A 63 -6.32 -12.63 -12.69
C LEU A 63 -5.46 -12.45 -11.45
N LEU A 64 -4.31 -13.12 -11.35
CA LEU A 64 -3.46 -13.03 -10.16
C LEU A 64 -2.86 -11.64 -9.96
N PRO A 65 -2.24 -11.01 -10.99
CA PRO A 65 -1.75 -9.63 -10.84
C PRO A 65 -2.88 -8.65 -10.55
N LEU A 66 -4.05 -8.86 -11.15
CA LEU A 66 -5.22 -8.02 -10.93
C LEU A 66 -5.69 -8.10 -9.47
N LEU A 67 -5.82 -9.32 -8.92
CA LEU A 67 -6.17 -9.52 -7.50
C LEU A 67 -5.16 -8.87 -6.56
N ALA A 68 -3.86 -9.07 -6.81
CA ALA A 68 -2.80 -8.50 -6.00
C ALA A 68 -2.81 -6.97 -6.03
N ALA A 69 -2.97 -6.38 -7.21
CA ALA A 69 -3.05 -4.92 -7.37
C ALA A 69 -4.27 -4.32 -6.67
N LEU A 70 -5.46 -4.93 -6.82
CA LEU A 70 -6.69 -4.48 -6.17
C LEU A 70 -6.59 -4.61 -4.64
N SER A 71 -5.99 -5.71 -4.14
CA SER A 71 -5.72 -5.90 -2.70
C SER A 71 -4.78 -4.84 -2.16
N ALA A 72 -3.70 -4.55 -2.87
CA ALA A 72 -2.74 -3.52 -2.47
C ALA A 72 -3.38 -2.12 -2.44
N MET A 73 -4.15 -1.75 -3.46
CA MET A 73 -4.85 -0.47 -3.50
C MET A 73 -5.86 -0.34 -2.35
N ASP A 74 -6.59 -1.42 -2.04
CA ASP A 74 -7.56 -1.44 -0.94
C ASP A 74 -6.87 -1.31 0.42
N GLN A 75 -5.76 -2.02 0.63
CA GLN A 75 -4.97 -1.92 1.86
C GLN A 75 -4.38 -0.52 2.05
N LEU A 76 -3.80 0.07 0.99
CA LEU A 76 -3.25 1.42 1.05
C LEU A 76 -4.30 2.47 1.41
N GLY A 77 -5.49 2.39 0.82
CA GLY A 77 -6.58 3.30 1.18
C GLY A 77 -7.23 3.02 2.53
N THR A 78 -7.05 1.82 3.09
CA THR A 78 -7.43 1.53 4.47
C THR A 78 -6.42 2.13 5.45
N CYS A 79 -5.13 2.01 5.15
CA CYS A 79 -4.06 2.44 6.04
C CYS A 79 -3.80 3.95 6.02
N TYR A 80 -4.11 4.65 4.91
CA TYR A 80 -3.65 6.03 4.70
C TYR A 80 -4.72 6.96 4.17
N ASP A 81 -4.66 8.21 4.64
CA ASP A 81 -5.42 9.35 4.11
C ASP A 81 -4.48 10.48 3.65
N SER A 82 -4.97 11.34 2.76
CA SER A 82 -4.26 12.53 2.27
C SER A 82 -4.47 13.75 3.19
N VAL A 83 -3.49 14.66 3.19
CA VAL A 83 -3.62 15.97 3.85
C VAL A 83 -3.47 17.08 2.79
N PRO A 84 -4.40 18.03 2.68
CA PRO A 84 -5.70 18.03 3.35
C PRO A 84 -6.56 16.85 2.93
N MET A 85 -7.47 16.44 3.80
CA MET A 85 -8.41 15.37 3.47
C MET A 85 -9.33 15.86 2.35
N THR A 86 -9.17 15.29 1.16
CA THR A 86 -9.95 15.66 -0.04
C THR A 86 -11.13 14.72 -0.28
N PHE A 87 -11.16 13.61 0.44
CA PHE A 87 -12.21 12.61 0.30
C PHE A 87 -13.55 13.17 0.82
N PRO A 88 -14.64 13.08 0.04
CA PRO A 88 -15.90 13.71 0.41
C PRO A 88 -16.49 13.15 1.71
N LEU A 89 -17.00 14.02 2.57
CA LEU A 89 -17.76 13.63 3.76
C LEU A 89 -18.96 12.77 3.35
N GLY A 90 -19.22 11.70 4.09
CA GLY A 90 -20.26 10.71 3.75
C GLY A 90 -19.76 9.50 2.93
N TYR A 91 -18.51 9.50 2.54
CA TYR A 91 -17.84 8.36 1.91
C TYR A 91 -16.81 7.70 2.85
N ALA A 92 -16.79 8.09 4.12
CA ALA A 92 -15.85 7.56 5.11
C ALA A 92 -15.90 6.02 5.23
N ASP A 93 -17.10 5.43 5.04
CA ASP A 93 -17.31 3.98 5.08
C ASP A 93 -17.04 3.28 3.74
N LYS A 94 -16.55 3.99 2.74
CA LYS A 94 -16.20 3.39 1.46
C LYS A 94 -14.93 2.54 1.59
N SER A 95 -14.86 1.53 0.74
CA SER A 95 -13.71 0.63 0.68
C SER A 95 -12.41 1.38 0.41
N GLY A 96 -11.32 0.86 0.96
CA GLY A 96 -9.98 1.45 0.80
C GLY A 96 -9.60 1.73 -0.64
N ILE A 97 -10.03 0.88 -1.60
CA ILE A 97 -9.72 1.09 -3.02
C ILE A 97 -10.30 2.41 -3.56
N ILE A 98 -11.51 2.80 -3.13
CA ILE A 98 -12.10 4.08 -3.55
C ILE A 98 -11.34 5.25 -2.91
N LYS A 99 -10.99 5.11 -1.63
CA LYS A 99 -10.22 6.14 -0.90
C LYS A 99 -8.83 6.34 -1.54
N SER A 100 -8.09 5.27 -1.79
CA SER A 100 -6.76 5.38 -2.40
C SER A 100 -6.79 5.94 -3.82
N ALA A 101 -7.76 5.49 -4.63
CA ALA A 101 -7.94 5.97 -6.00
C ALA A 101 -8.28 7.47 -6.03
N HIS A 102 -9.14 7.94 -5.11
CA HIS A 102 -9.50 9.36 -5.03
C HIS A 102 -8.35 10.20 -4.48
N ASN A 103 -7.81 9.83 -3.30
CA ASN A 103 -6.85 10.66 -2.57
C ASN A 103 -5.51 10.82 -3.29
N PHE A 104 -5.06 9.78 -4.00
CA PHE A 104 -3.71 9.74 -4.55
C PHE A 104 -3.65 9.65 -6.08
N LEU A 105 -4.68 9.12 -6.74
CA LEU A 105 -4.69 8.94 -8.20
C LEU A 105 -5.62 9.91 -8.93
N GLY A 106 -6.42 10.71 -8.19
CA GLY A 106 -7.35 11.69 -8.77
C GLY A 106 -8.58 11.07 -9.43
N ILE A 107 -8.84 9.77 -9.24
CA ILE A 107 -10.06 9.11 -9.72
C ILE A 107 -11.22 9.55 -8.83
N GLN A 108 -12.09 10.37 -9.37
CA GLN A 108 -13.20 10.92 -8.59
C GLN A 108 -14.21 9.83 -8.21
N VAL A 109 -14.81 9.97 -7.02
CA VAL A 109 -15.90 9.09 -6.56
C VAL A 109 -17.12 9.23 -7.49
N ASP A 110 -17.92 8.17 -7.57
CA ASP A 110 -19.13 8.08 -8.39
C ASP A 110 -18.88 8.25 -9.91
N THR A 111 -17.65 8.09 -10.34
CA THR A 111 -17.33 7.98 -11.78
C THR A 111 -17.40 6.53 -12.24
N PRO A 112 -17.59 6.29 -13.57
CA PRO A 112 -17.60 4.93 -14.10
C PRO A 112 -16.39 4.10 -13.71
N ASP A 113 -15.18 4.70 -13.69
CA ASP A 113 -13.94 4.02 -13.32
C ASP A 113 -13.89 3.67 -11.82
N SER A 114 -14.32 4.57 -10.95
CA SER A 114 -14.37 4.30 -9.51
C SER A 114 -15.37 3.20 -9.18
N ASP A 115 -16.53 3.22 -9.83
CA ASP A 115 -17.56 2.19 -9.69
C ASP A 115 -17.08 0.82 -10.18
N ALA A 116 -16.41 0.80 -11.34
CA ALA A 116 -15.86 -0.42 -11.91
C ALA A 116 -14.73 -0.99 -11.03
N LEU A 117 -13.80 -0.17 -10.51
CA LEU A 117 -12.76 -0.60 -9.58
C LEU A 117 -13.35 -1.23 -8.32
N TYR A 118 -14.34 -0.57 -7.72
CA TYR A 118 -15.02 -1.07 -6.53
C TYR A 118 -15.75 -2.39 -6.78
N ALA A 119 -16.51 -2.45 -7.87
CA ALA A 119 -17.26 -3.65 -8.25
C ALA A 119 -16.33 -4.83 -8.57
N LEU A 120 -15.22 -4.57 -9.28
CA LEU A 120 -14.22 -5.57 -9.64
C LEU A 120 -13.52 -6.13 -8.39
N ARG A 121 -13.07 -5.24 -7.50
CA ARG A 121 -12.47 -5.63 -6.21
C ARG A 121 -13.41 -6.52 -5.41
N ASN A 122 -14.66 -6.10 -5.24
CA ASN A 122 -15.62 -6.85 -4.44
C ASN A 122 -15.96 -8.21 -5.05
N SER A 123 -16.15 -8.28 -6.35
CA SER A 123 -16.49 -9.54 -7.03
C SER A 123 -15.31 -10.52 -7.02
N LEU A 124 -14.11 -10.05 -7.26
CA LEU A 124 -12.92 -10.93 -7.27
C LEU A 124 -12.52 -11.36 -5.86
N MET A 125 -12.42 -10.45 -4.90
CA MET A 125 -11.91 -10.77 -3.56
C MET A 125 -12.91 -11.52 -2.68
N HIS A 126 -14.20 -11.23 -2.80
CA HIS A 126 -15.19 -11.87 -1.94
C HIS A 126 -15.92 -13.05 -2.59
N GLN A 127 -15.95 -13.12 -3.92
CA GLN A 127 -16.72 -14.11 -4.63
C GLN A 127 -15.91 -14.93 -5.64
N SER A 128 -14.64 -14.59 -5.84
CA SER A 128 -13.78 -15.16 -6.90
C SER A 128 -14.49 -15.12 -8.28
N SER A 129 -15.24 -14.05 -8.53
CA SER A 129 -16.12 -13.89 -9.67
C SER A 129 -15.79 -12.64 -10.46
N ARG A 130 -16.01 -12.68 -11.77
CA ARG A 130 -15.97 -11.51 -12.65
C ARG A 130 -17.34 -10.85 -12.82
N ILE A 131 -18.26 -11.15 -11.92
CA ILE A 131 -19.64 -10.65 -11.95
C ILE A 131 -19.94 -9.95 -10.64
N SER A 132 -20.33 -8.70 -10.72
CA SER A 132 -20.77 -7.90 -9.58
C SER A 132 -22.24 -7.50 -9.76
N VAL A 133 -23.10 -8.01 -8.89
CA VAL A 133 -24.50 -7.61 -8.84
C VAL A 133 -24.69 -6.64 -7.68
N GLY A 134 -24.96 -5.37 -8.00
CA GLY A 134 -25.16 -4.33 -7.01
C GLY A 134 -26.39 -4.63 -6.14
N LYS A 135 -26.22 -4.46 -4.81
CA LYS A 135 -27.28 -4.70 -3.81
C LYS A 135 -27.96 -3.41 -3.32
N GLN A 136 -27.60 -2.27 -3.91
CA GLN A 136 -28.18 -0.98 -3.53
C GLN A 136 -29.67 -0.92 -3.85
N LYS A 137 -30.48 -0.32 -2.94
CA LYS A 137 -31.94 -0.20 -3.13
C LYS A 137 -32.32 0.78 -4.26
N LYS A 138 -31.47 1.78 -4.52
CA LYS A 138 -31.67 2.77 -5.59
C LYS A 138 -30.51 2.68 -6.58
N ASN A 139 -30.81 2.58 -7.87
CA ASN A 139 -29.86 2.56 -8.99
C ASN A 139 -28.69 1.56 -8.76
N PRO A 140 -28.97 0.27 -8.59
CA PRO A 140 -27.92 -0.72 -8.41
C PRO A 140 -27.05 -0.77 -9.68
N LYS A 141 -25.73 -0.69 -9.49
CA LYS A 141 -24.77 -0.82 -10.58
C LYS A 141 -24.34 -2.28 -10.68
N HIS A 142 -24.48 -2.85 -11.87
CA HIS A 142 -24.15 -4.24 -12.15
C HIS A 142 -23.03 -4.29 -13.18
N PHE A 143 -22.06 -5.18 -12.97
CA PHE A 143 -20.92 -5.33 -13.85
C PHE A 143 -20.71 -6.79 -14.22
N TRP A 144 -20.38 -7.03 -15.48
CA TRP A 144 -19.87 -8.28 -15.99
C TRP A 144 -18.53 -8.00 -16.65
N PHE A 145 -17.44 -8.44 -15.99
CA PHE A 145 -16.09 -8.12 -16.40
C PHE A 145 -15.52 -9.16 -17.37
N GLU A 146 -14.78 -8.68 -18.35
CA GLU A 146 -13.84 -9.44 -19.18
C GLU A 146 -12.46 -8.86 -19.03
N VAL A 147 -11.42 -9.72 -18.98
CA VAL A 147 -10.04 -9.27 -18.87
C VAL A 147 -9.37 -9.34 -20.24
N ASP A 148 -8.96 -8.19 -20.76
CA ASP A 148 -8.21 -8.06 -22.01
C ASP A 148 -7.14 -6.96 -21.87
N ASN A 149 -5.87 -7.37 -21.91
CA ASN A 149 -4.73 -6.46 -21.80
C ASN A 149 -4.45 -5.64 -23.06
N ASN A 150 -5.18 -5.86 -24.15
CA ASN A 150 -4.99 -5.14 -25.41
C ASN A 150 -5.78 -3.83 -25.50
N ILE A 151 -6.72 -3.57 -24.57
CA ILE A 151 -7.44 -2.29 -24.57
C ILE A 151 -6.51 -1.14 -24.14
N PRO A 152 -6.67 0.06 -24.76
CA PRO A 152 -5.77 1.19 -24.50
C PRO A 152 -5.97 1.85 -23.14
N GLY A 153 -7.15 1.74 -22.53
CA GLY A 153 -7.54 2.33 -21.25
C GLY A 153 -7.44 1.35 -20.08
N LEU A 154 -7.75 1.84 -18.88
CA LEU A 154 -7.95 1.01 -17.68
C LEU A 154 -9.17 0.11 -17.87
N PHE A 155 -10.27 0.72 -18.32
CA PHE A 155 -11.50 0.07 -18.67
C PHE A 155 -11.98 0.47 -20.06
N THR A 156 -12.74 -0.44 -20.70
CA THR A 156 -13.69 -0.11 -21.75
C THR A 156 -15.06 -0.41 -21.17
N HIS A 157 -15.81 0.65 -20.85
CA HIS A 157 -17.12 0.52 -20.25
C HIS A 157 -18.15 -0.01 -21.25
N SER A 158 -19.09 -0.78 -20.75
CA SER A 158 -20.22 -1.26 -21.52
C SER A 158 -21.05 -0.09 -22.05
N PRO A 159 -21.38 -0.05 -23.36
CA PRO A 159 -22.29 0.96 -23.89
C PRO A 159 -23.75 0.77 -23.42
N ILE A 160 -24.08 -0.43 -22.96
CA ILE A 160 -25.43 -0.80 -22.48
C ILE A 160 -25.28 -1.30 -21.04
N ALA A 161 -25.87 -0.58 -20.08
CA ALA A 161 -25.88 -1.03 -18.70
C ALA A 161 -26.55 -2.41 -18.57
N TRP A 162 -25.84 -3.33 -17.91
CA TRP A 162 -26.41 -4.63 -17.60
C TRP A 162 -27.37 -4.52 -16.40
N ASN A 163 -28.52 -5.19 -16.50
CA ASN A 163 -29.55 -5.16 -15.45
C ASN A 163 -29.39 -6.19 -14.34
N GLY A 164 -28.29 -6.95 -14.35
CA GLY A 164 -27.95 -7.95 -13.33
C GLY A 164 -28.61 -9.33 -13.56
N LEU A 165 -29.44 -9.49 -14.56
CA LEU A 165 -30.13 -10.76 -14.83
C LEU A 165 -29.31 -11.66 -15.78
N TYR A 166 -29.25 -12.94 -15.44
CA TYR A 166 -28.44 -13.92 -16.16
C TYR A 166 -28.83 -14.00 -17.68
N ASN A 167 -30.13 -14.01 -17.99
CA ASN A 167 -30.64 -14.16 -19.34
C ASN A 167 -30.51 -12.92 -20.22
N THR A 168 -30.08 -11.79 -19.68
CA THR A 168 -29.87 -10.55 -20.43
C THR A 168 -28.41 -10.28 -20.76
N ARG A 169 -27.49 -11.22 -20.47
CA ARG A 169 -26.09 -11.10 -20.78
C ARG A 169 -25.82 -11.15 -22.27
N THR A 170 -25.19 -10.11 -22.79
CA THR A 170 -24.76 -10.01 -24.19
C THR A 170 -23.32 -9.48 -24.23
N ALA A 171 -22.63 -9.64 -25.34
CA ALA A 171 -21.26 -9.09 -25.49
C ALA A 171 -21.25 -7.58 -25.27
N SER A 172 -22.32 -6.85 -25.58
CA SER A 172 -22.44 -5.41 -25.40
C SER A 172 -22.66 -4.95 -23.95
N ASN A 173 -22.89 -5.87 -23.01
CA ASN A 173 -23.01 -5.55 -21.58
C ASN A 173 -21.70 -5.74 -20.81
N LYS A 174 -20.63 -6.18 -21.44
CA LYS A 174 -19.36 -6.42 -20.79
C LYS A 174 -18.59 -5.12 -20.54
N THR A 175 -18.03 -4.99 -19.36
CA THR A 175 -16.97 -4.02 -19.07
C THR A 175 -15.62 -4.73 -19.19
N ILE A 176 -14.77 -4.27 -20.09
CA ILE A 176 -13.45 -4.88 -20.32
C ILE A 176 -12.44 -4.17 -19.42
N VAL A 177 -11.60 -4.93 -18.73
CA VAL A 177 -10.54 -4.41 -17.86
C VAL A 177 -9.17 -4.84 -18.37
N ASN A 178 -8.23 -3.88 -18.39
CA ASN A 178 -6.82 -4.14 -18.65
C ASN A 178 -6.12 -4.43 -17.33
N ALA A 179 -5.84 -5.72 -17.05
CA ALA A 179 -5.21 -6.15 -15.81
C ALA A 179 -3.81 -5.55 -15.63
N SER A 180 -3.02 -5.44 -16.71
CA SER A 180 -1.68 -4.83 -16.64
C SER A 180 -1.75 -3.36 -16.24
N LYS A 181 -2.74 -2.62 -16.74
CA LYS A 181 -2.93 -1.21 -16.34
C LYS A 181 -3.45 -1.03 -14.92
N VAL A 182 -4.20 -1.99 -14.39
CA VAL A 182 -4.57 -1.97 -12.95
C VAL A 182 -3.32 -2.19 -12.10
N VAL A 183 -2.41 -3.07 -12.50
CA VAL A 183 -1.11 -3.21 -11.81
C VAL A 183 -0.30 -1.92 -11.89
N ASP A 184 -0.19 -1.32 -13.08
CA ASP A 184 0.52 -0.04 -13.26
C ASP A 184 -0.09 1.07 -12.40
N LEU A 185 -1.43 1.08 -12.26
CA LEU A 185 -2.15 2.01 -11.39
C LEU A 185 -1.78 1.82 -9.92
N ALA A 186 -1.69 0.56 -9.45
CA ALA A 186 -1.29 0.25 -8.08
C ALA A 186 0.17 0.65 -7.80
N LEU A 187 1.07 0.46 -8.77
CA LEU A 187 2.46 0.91 -8.68
C LEU A 187 2.55 2.44 -8.65
N ALA A 188 1.79 3.13 -9.51
CA ALA A 188 1.72 4.58 -9.53
C ALA A 188 1.15 5.15 -8.21
N LEU A 189 0.18 4.46 -7.60
CA LEU A 189 -0.36 4.79 -6.28
C LEU A 189 0.75 4.81 -5.22
N VAL A 190 1.56 3.75 -5.15
CA VAL A 190 2.67 3.66 -4.19
C VAL A 190 3.67 4.81 -4.39
N GLU A 191 4.10 5.06 -5.61
CA GLU A 191 5.05 6.15 -5.91
C GLU A 191 4.44 7.53 -5.57
N LYS A 192 3.16 7.72 -5.85
CA LYS A 192 2.46 8.95 -5.48
C LYS A 192 2.36 9.14 -3.97
N MET A 193 2.03 8.08 -3.24
CA MET A 193 1.97 8.11 -1.77
C MET A 193 3.32 8.43 -1.16
N LYS A 194 4.41 7.82 -1.64
CA LYS A 194 5.77 8.13 -1.20
C LYS A 194 6.10 9.61 -1.42
N ALA A 195 5.80 10.13 -2.61
CA ALA A 195 6.03 11.54 -2.94
C ALA A 195 5.19 12.50 -2.06
N GLU A 196 3.94 12.16 -1.74
CA GLU A 196 3.11 12.96 -0.84
C GLU A 196 3.53 12.80 0.62
N HIS A 197 4.01 11.62 1.03
CA HIS A 197 4.57 11.39 2.36
C HIS A 197 5.81 12.25 2.62
N GLN A 198 6.73 12.35 1.67
CA GLN A 198 7.91 13.22 1.75
C GLN A 198 7.55 14.71 1.93
N LYS A 199 6.35 15.11 1.49
CA LYS A 199 5.81 16.46 1.69
C LYS A 199 5.01 16.61 3.00
N GLY A 200 4.94 15.56 3.82
CA GLY A 200 4.13 15.54 5.05
C GLY A 200 2.62 15.52 4.79
N LYS A 201 2.19 15.03 3.62
CA LYS A 201 0.78 15.04 3.20
C LYS A 201 0.10 13.67 3.28
N VAL A 202 0.65 12.73 4.02
CA VAL A 202 0.06 11.41 4.27
C VAL A 202 -0.12 11.23 5.76
N LEU A 203 -1.31 10.77 6.16
CA LEU A 203 -1.65 10.38 7.53
C LEU A 203 -1.93 8.88 7.59
N ILE A 204 -1.60 8.26 8.72
CA ILE A 204 -2.07 6.90 9.04
C ILE A 204 -3.53 7.03 9.47
N ALA A 205 -4.43 6.35 8.75
CA ALA A 205 -5.88 6.40 8.94
C ALA A 205 -6.42 5.25 9.82
N LEU A 206 -5.55 4.38 10.30
CA LEU A 206 -5.90 3.24 11.13
C LEU A 206 -6.36 3.71 12.52
N PRO A 207 -7.37 3.04 13.14
CA PRO A 207 -7.89 3.39 14.46
C PRO A 207 -6.82 3.50 15.55
N ASP A 208 -5.89 2.52 15.61
CA ASP A 208 -4.78 2.52 16.56
C ASP A 208 -3.49 3.13 15.94
N GLY A 209 -3.62 3.82 14.81
CA GLY A 209 -2.56 4.58 14.17
C GLY A 209 -1.33 3.75 13.82
N LEU A 210 -0.15 4.27 14.19
CA LEU A 210 1.14 3.62 13.92
C LEU A 210 1.26 2.24 14.58
N GLN A 211 0.68 2.04 15.75
CA GLN A 211 0.74 0.77 16.46
C GLN A 211 0.06 -0.34 15.64
N GLU A 212 -1.12 -0.07 15.09
CA GLU A 212 -1.82 -1.01 14.23
C GLU A 212 -1.05 -1.28 12.93
N LEU A 213 -0.47 -0.25 12.32
CA LEU A 213 0.35 -0.41 11.13
C LEU A 213 1.51 -1.39 11.36
N LEU A 214 2.23 -1.23 12.48
CA LEU A 214 3.40 -2.04 12.84
C LEU A 214 3.06 -3.46 13.32
N THR A 215 1.84 -3.67 13.83
CA THR A 215 1.44 -5.00 14.36
C THR A 215 0.66 -5.82 13.36
N THR A 216 0.04 -5.18 12.36
CA THR A 216 -0.90 -5.84 11.44
C THR A 216 -0.40 -5.87 9.99
N TYR A 217 0.26 -4.80 9.55
CA TYR A 217 0.58 -4.60 8.14
C TYR A 217 2.08 -4.64 7.81
N VAL A 218 2.92 -4.35 8.79
CA VAL A 218 4.38 -4.38 8.66
C VAL A 218 4.97 -5.18 9.80
N GLU A 219 5.76 -6.17 9.48
CA GLU A 219 6.50 -6.95 10.46
C GLU A 219 7.92 -6.42 10.56
N ILE A 220 8.39 -6.20 11.80
CA ILE A 220 9.77 -5.82 12.08
C ILE A 220 10.48 -7.02 12.68
N GLU A 221 11.51 -7.49 11.99
CA GLU A 221 12.35 -8.59 12.43
C GLU A 221 13.72 -8.06 12.88
N PHE A 222 14.16 -8.47 14.06
CA PHE A 222 15.48 -8.15 14.61
C PHE A 222 16.31 -9.43 14.67
N SER A 223 17.58 -9.38 14.27
CA SER A 223 18.49 -10.50 14.53
C SER A 223 18.84 -10.57 16.02
N ASP A 224 18.81 -11.77 16.59
CA ASP A 224 19.02 -12.00 18.03
C ASP A 224 20.35 -11.42 18.56
N SER A 225 21.39 -11.40 17.72
CA SER A 225 22.72 -10.88 18.08
C SER A 225 22.82 -9.35 18.14
N PHE A 226 21.82 -8.61 17.63
CA PHE A 226 21.88 -7.14 17.52
C PHE A 226 20.83 -6.42 18.35
N HIS A 227 19.87 -7.15 18.93
CA HIS A 227 18.70 -6.56 19.59
C HIS A 227 19.10 -5.52 20.66
N ASP A 228 19.95 -5.89 21.60
CA ASP A 228 20.32 -5.01 22.72
C ASP A 228 21.24 -3.87 22.29
N SER A 229 22.14 -4.13 21.35
CA SER A 229 23.06 -3.10 20.82
C SER A 229 22.33 -2.07 19.97
N TYR A 230 21.33 -2.52 19.20
CA TYR A 230 20.53 -1.65 18.35
C TYR A 230 19.56 -0.78 19.16
N ILE A 231 18.90 -1.33 20.17
CA ILE A 231 18.04 -0.53 21.08
C ILE A 231 18.87 0.52 21.81
N ARG A 232 20.07 0.19 22.30
CA ARG A 232 21.00 1.17 22.87
C ARG A 232 21.41 2.23 21.87
N TYR A 233 21.75 1.82 20.65
CA TYR A 233 22.15 2.74 19.58
C TYR A 233 21.02 3.69 19.18
N LEU A 234 19.78 3.19 19.02
CA LEU A 234 18.61 4.03 18.79
C LEU A 234 18.39 5.01 19.93
N ALA A 235 18.48 4.56 21.18
CA ALA A 235 18.36 5.41 22.35
C ALA A 235 19.44 6.50 22.40
N GLU A 236 20.68 6.17 22.03
CA GLU A 236 21.77 7.15 21.94
C GLU A 236 21.60 8.14 20.78
N MET A 237 21.15 7.68 19.61
CA MET A 237 20.86 8.54 18.45
C MET A 237 19.78 9.55 18.77
N ILE A 238 18.72 9.09 19.43
CA ILE A 238 17.61 9.91 19.87
C ILE A 238 18.07 10.95 20.89
N HIS A 239 18.89 10.54 21.85
CA HIS A 239 19.46 11.45 22.85
C HIS A 239 20.38 12.52 22.21
N ARG A 240 21.12 12.16 21.16
CA ARG A 240 21.97 13.13 20.41
C ARG A 240 21.16 14.07 19.52
N SER A 241 20.04 13.61 18.93
CA SER A 241 19.16 14.44 18.10
C SER A 241 18.40 15.50 18.90
N HIS A 242 18.18 15.27 20.19
CA HIS A 242 17.61 16.26 21.12
C HIS A 242 18.53 17.47 21.37
N ASN A 243 19.83 17.30 21.17
CA ASN A 243 20.81 18.35 21.42
C ASN A 243 21.27 19.10 20.17
N SER A 244 20.70 18.80 18.98
CA SER A 244 21.08 19.46 17.72
C SER A 244 19.89 19.67 16.78
N PRO A 245 19.35 20.89 16.65
CA PRO A 245 18.23 21.14 15.75
C PRO A 245 18.69 21.16 14.28
N LEU A 246 18.04 20.36 13.44
CA LEU A 246 18.00 20.41 11.98
C LEU A 246 19.18 19.87 11.13
N GLN A 247 20.35 19.67 11.63
CA GLN A 247 21.46 19.02 10.90
C GLN A 247 21.52 17.49 11.11
N GLY A 248 20.73 16.95 12.04
CA GLY A 248 20.93 15.62 12.59
C GLY A 248 20.58 14.43 11.70
N ALA A 249 19.70 14.57 10.71
CA ALA A 249 19.26 13.41 9.92
C ALA A 249 20.32 12.91 8.92
N ASP A 250 21.06 13.82 8.31
CA ASP A 250 22.12 13.45 7.37
C ASP A 250 23.43 13.11 8.09
N GLU A 251 23.71 13.76 9.22
CA GLU A 251 24.83 13.36 10.11
C GLU A 251 24.58 12.04 10.80
N ALA A 252 23.33 11.75 11.19
CA ALA A 252 22.91 10.47 11.72
C ALA A 252 23.06 9.35 10.68
N ARG A 253 22.70 9.59 9.41
CA ARG A 253 22.96 8.64 8.31
C ARG A 253 24.45 8.40 8.06
N ARG A 254 25.28 9.44 8.14
CA ARG A 254 26.73 9.31 7.99
C ARG A 254 27.37 8.60 9.19
N ALA A 255 26.98 8.95 10.41
CA ALA A 255 27.45 8.26 11.62
C ALA A 255 27.02 6.77 11.65
N LEU A 256 25.83 6.43 11.08
CA LEU A 256 25.37 5.07 10.84
C LEU A 256 26.30 4.33 9.86
N ALA A 257 26.68 4.97 8.77
CA ALA A 257 27.57 4.38 7.76
C ALA A 257 29.00 4.20 8.29
N ASP A 258 29.47 5.10 9.15
CA ASP A 258 30.82 5.08 9.71
C ASP A 258 30.98 4.14 10.94
N ALA A 259 29.92 3.96 11.73
CA ALA A 259 29.91 3.06 12.89
C ALA A 259 29.67 1.58 12.55
N ALA A 260 29.07 1.30 11.39
CA ALA A 260 28.78 -0.05 10.94
C ALA A 260 30.01 -0.99 10.90
N PRO A 261 31.19 -0.58 10.41
CA PRO A 261 32.37 -1.43 10.39
C PRO A 261 32.91 -1.79 11.78
N ALA A 262 32.82 -0.87 12.74
CA ALA A 262 33.34 -1.08 14.08
C ALA A 262 32.45 -2.02 14.92
N ALA A 263 31.14 -1.88 14.83
CA ALA A 263 30.19 -2.75 15.52
C ALA A 263 30.19 -4.18 14.95
N ILE A 264 30.44 -4.33 13.64
CA ILE A 264 30.60 -5.64 12.99
C ILE A 264 31.90 -6.29 13.42
N ALA A 265 32.99 -5.55 13.58
CA ALA A 265 34.28 -6.06 14.03
C ALA A 265 34.25 -6.54 15.49
N GLU A 266 33.52 -5.86 16.39
CA GLU A 266 33.31 -6.30 17.77
C GLU A 266 32.45 -7.55 17.90
N ALA A 267 31.40 -7.68 17.04
CA ALA A 267 30.53 -8.84 17.05
C ALA A 267 31.16 -10.11 16.47
N ILE A 268 32.20 -9.98 15.64
CA ILE A 268 32.97 -11.12 15.09
C ILE A 268 34.11 -11.56 16.08
N ALA A 269 34.48 -10.72 17.03
CA ALA A 269 35.56 -10.99 17.99
C ALA A 269 35.06 -11.65 19.30
N CYS A 270 33.74 -11.81 19.49
CA CYS A 270 33.11 -12.59 20.55
C CYS A 270 32.56 -13.90 20.01
#